data_b0c48e118ddc5e2c123a27101944585c
#
_entry.id   b0c48e118ddc5e2c123a27101944585c
#
_cell.length_a   1.000
_cell.length_b   1.000
_cell.length_c   1.000
_cell.angle_alpha   90.00
_cell.angle_beta   90.00
_cell.angle_gamma   90.00
#
_symmetry.space_group_name_H-M   'P 1'
#
loop_
_entity.id
_entity.type
_entity.pdbx_description
1 polymer ?
#
loop_
_entity_poly.entity_id
_entity_poly.type
_entity_poly.pdbx_seq_one_letter_code
_entity_poly.pdbx_strand_id
1 'polypeptide(L)'
;MTETDQLTLIRSSFALFRDHGDKLAAHFYATLFLHNPQLRELFPAAMDVQRDRLFQALAGAVRMLDRPAELTVFLQQLGRDHRKYGVRSEHYAAVGQALLATLARFAGPQWSPAHERAWTIAYHQIAATMSGAAETEADRTPPFWHAEVVGHERRGSDLAVLTLRPHAPFPYRAGQYTTVETPRWPRVWRPYSIANAPRQDGLLTLQVRAVPAGWVSNALVQHTRVGDVLRLGPGRGTLVLPERPARRVVCVAGGTGLAPIKALVEAMITHNRPLTLHLFVGARHQRDLYDLDALRQLAAAFPRLLLVPVVSDEIGWAGVQGRLPEVVPAQGNWQDHEIFVAGPDAMVISMVERLHRGGVPADRLHYELSTTPEVLDITSGLLEHTEPPKPGSGRPATGDITPR
;
A
#
# COMPACT_ATOMS: atom_id res chain seq x y z
N MET A 1 15.48 -20.41 28.56
CA MET A 1 15.42 -19.02 28.00
C MET A 1 13.95 -18.63 28.01
N THR A 2 13.62 -17.59 28.74
CA THR A 2 12.25 -17.06 28.75
C THR A 2 11.98 -16.32 27.44
N GLU A 3 10.70 -16.07 27.13
CA GLU A 3 10.32 -15.28 25.97
C GLU A 3 10.92 -13.86 26.02
N THR A 4 10.92 -13.24 27.20
CA THR A 4 11.53 -11.92 27.42
C THR A 4 13.03 -11.93 27.16
N ASP A 5 13.76 -13.00 27.57
CA ASP A 5 15.19 -13.13 27.29
C ASP A 5 15.44 -13.23 25.77
N GLN A 6 14.61 -13.97 25.06
CA GLN A 6 14.69 -14.14 23.62
C GLN A 6 14.50 -12.80 22.88
N LEU A 7 13.46 -12.05 23.23
CA LEU A 7 13.19 -10.74 22.62
C LEU A 7 14.36 -9.76 22.86
N THR A 8 14.92 -9.75 24.07
CA THR A 8 16.06 -8.89 24.43
C THR A 8 17.29 -9.23 23.58
N LEU A 9 17.60 -10.53 23.43
CA LEU A 9 18.74 -10.98 22.61
C LEU A 9 18.58 -10.61 21.14
N ILE A 10 17.37 -10.77 20.57
CA ILE A 10 17.12 -10.40 19.18
C ILE A 10 17.27 -8.89 18.99
N ARG A 11 16.66 -8.06 19.84
CA ARG A 11 16.72 -6.60 19.73
C ARG A 11 18.14 -6.05 19.92
N SER A 12 18.86 -6.54 20.93
CA SER A 12 20.24 -6.07 21.18
C SER A 12 21.18 -6.43 20.05
N SER A 13 21.10 -7.66 19.52
CA SER A 13 21.91 -8.04 18.36
C SER A 13 21.48 -7.32 17.07
N PHE A 14 20.19 -7.09 16.85
CA PHE A 14 19.72 -6.34 15.67
C PHE A 14 20.17 -4.88 15.68
N ALA A 15 20.29 -4.27 16.86
CA ALA A 15 20.80 -2.91 16.98
C ALA A 15 22.23 -2.74 16.43
N LEU A 16 23.05 -3.80 16.47
CA LEU A 16 24.42 -3.80 15.91
C LEU A 16 24.44 -3.70 14.38
N PHE A 17 23.33 -4.04 13.72
CA PHE A 17 23.26 -4.10 12.25
C PHE A 17 22.59 -2.89 11.62
N ARG A 18 22.00 -2.00 12.41
CA ARG A 18 21.16 -0.89 11.94
C ARG A 18 21.86 -0.04 10.86
N ASP A 19 23.12 0.28 11.07
CA ASP A 19 23.90 1.14 10.18
C ASP A 19 24.58 0.38 9.01
N HIS A 20 24.36 -0.93 8.93
CA HIS A 20 25.00 -1.82 7.99
C HIS A 20 24.00 -2.59 7.10
N GLY A 21 22.74 -2.14 7.01
CA GLY A 21 21.65 -2.87 6.37
C GLY A 21 21.93 -3.31 4.94
N ASP A 22 22.49 -2.45 4.10
CA ASP A 22 22.85 -2.78 2.72
C ASP A 22 23.95 -3.86 2.65
N LYS A 23 25.01 -3.73 3.47
CA LYS A 23 26.11 -4.72 3.53
C LYS A 23 25.62 -6.06 4.06
N LEU A 24 24.76 -6.04 5.08
CA LEU A 24 24.13 -7.25 5.64
C LEU A 24 23.30 -7.96 4.57
N ALA A 25 22.42 -7.24 3.89
CA ALA A 25 21.58 -7.79 2.84
C ALA A 25 22.41 -8.31 1.66
N ALA A 26 23.46 -7.60 1.26
CA ALA A 26 24.39 -8.05 0.21
C ALA A 26 25.07 -9.37 0.61
N HIS A 27 25.58 -9.48 1.85
CA HIS A 27 26.21 -10.70 2.35
C HIS A 27 25.21 -11.86 2.44
N PHE A 28 23.99 -11.60 2.91
CA PHE A 28 22.93 -12.59 2.97
C PHE A 28 22.67 -13.22 1.58
N TYR A 29 22.42 -12.39 0.56
CA TYR A 29 22.16 -12.91 -0.78
C TYR A 29 23.39 -13.61 -1.39
N ALA A 30 24.60 -13.10 -1.15
CA ALA A 30 25.82 -13.78 -1.59
C ALA A 30 25.94 -15.18 -0.96
N THR A 31 25.70 -15.30 0.35
CA THR A 31 25.72 -16.58 1.10
C THR A 31 24.61 -17.51 0.61
N LEU A 32 23.40 -17.01 0.42
CA LEU A 32 22.26 -17.77 -0.05
C LEU A 32 22.53 -18.39 -1.42
N PHE A 33 22.97 -17.60 -2.39
CA PHE A 33 23.21 -18.05 -3.76
C PHE A 33 24.48 -18.89 -3.92
N LEU A 34 25.48 -18.68 -3.07
CA LEU A 34 26.68 -19.53 -3.06
C LEU A 34 26.34 -20.96 -2.69
N HIS A 35 25.51 -21.16 -1.68
CA HIS A 35 25.15 -22.49 -1.17
C HIS A 35 23.92 -23.08 -1.88
N ASN A 36 23.08 -22.22 -2.50
CA ASN A 36 21.82 -22.61 -3.14
C ASN A 36 21.64 -21.86 -4.47
N PRO A 37 22.47 -22.13 -5.49
CA PRO A 37 22.47 -21.37 -6.75
C PRO A 37 21.12 -21.42 -7.48
N GLN A 38 20.37 -22.51 -7.35
CA GLN A 38 19.03 -22.68 -7.93
C GLN A 38 18.02 -21.64 -7.43
N LEU A 39 18.20 -21.10 -6.23
CA LEU A 39 17.30 -20.07 -5.68
C LEU A 39 17.47 -18.72 -6.37
N ARG A 40 18.57 -18.51 -7.13
CA ARG A 40 18.80 -17.25 -7.86
C ARG A 40 17.68 -16.93 -8.85
N GLU A 41 17.04 -17.95 -9.41
CA GLU A 41 15.95 -17.82 -10.38
C GLU A 41 14.66 -17.22 -9.79
N LEU A 42 14.50 -17.27 -8.48
CA LEU A 42 13.34 -16.67 -7.79
C LEU A 42 13.44 -15.15 -7.68
N PHE A 43 14.60 -14.58 -7.97
CA PHE A 43 14.89 -13.16 -7.76
C PHE A 43 15.09 -12.40 -9.07
N PRO A 44 14.83 -11.08 -9.10
CA PRO A 44 15.07 -10.26 -10.27
C PRO A 44 16.57 -10.17 -10.60
N ALA A 45 16.89 -9.75 -11.83
CA ALA A 45 18.27 -9.56 -12.26
C ALA A 45 18.99 -8.50 -11.41
N ALA A 46 18.37 -7.34 -11.18
CA ALA A 46 18.88 -6.29 -10.31
C ALA A 46 18.38 -6.47 -8.89
N MET A 47 19.31 -6.49 -7.94
CA MET A 47 19.05 -6.86 -6.55
C MET A 47 18.98 -5.66 -5.58
N ASP A 48 19.19 -4.43 -6.02
CA ASP A 48 19.31 -3.26 -5.14
C ASP A 48 18.02 -3.05 -4.33
N VAL A 49 16.87 -2.94 -5.00
CA VAL A 49 15.56 -2.82 -4.35
C VAL A 49 15.24 -4.04 -3.47
N GLN A 50 15.73 -5.22 -3.85
CA GLN A 50 15.47 -6.44 -3.08
C GLN A 50 16.28 -6.49 -1.77
N ARG A 51 17.50 -5.93 -1.76
CA ARG A 51 18.32 -5.79 -0.53
C ARG A 51 17.63 -4.88 0.47
N ASP A 52 17.17 -3.70 0.02
CA ASP A 52 16.44 -2.76 0.88
C ASP A 52 15.18 -3.40 1.47
N ARG A 53 14.39 -4.09 0.65
CA ARG A 53 13.17 -4.78 1.09
C ARG A 53 13.44 -5.86 2.14
N LEU A 54 14.49 -6.63 1.99
CA LEU A 54 14.86 -7.65 2.97
C LEU A 54 15.15 -7.01 4.33
N PHE A 55 16.01 -5.99 4.34
CA PHE A 55 16.39 -5.32 5.58
C PHE A 55 15.20 -4.66 6.24
N GLN A 56 14.34 -3.97 5.48
CA GLN A 56 13.14 -3.34 5.99
C GLN A 56 12.12 -4.36 6.55
N ALA A 57 11.93 -5.49 5.87
CA ALA A 57 11.05 -6.54 6.37
C ALA A 57 11.57 -7.13 7.69
N LEU A 58 12.89 -7.35 7.80
CA LEU A 58 13.52 -7.84 9.02
C LEU A 58 13.39 -6.82 10.16
N ALA A 59 13.69 -5.54 9.87
CA ALA A 59 13.53 -4.44 10.82
C ALA A 59 12.07 -4.29 11.29
N GLY A 60 11.12 -4.40 10.37
CA GLY A 60 9.70 -4.40 10.67
C GLY A 60 9.29 -5.53 11.60
N ALA A 61 9.72 -6.76 11.32
CA ALA A 61 9.45 -7.91 12.17
C ALA A 61 10.02 -7.72 13.59
N VAL A 62 11.27 -7.22 13.69
CA VAL A 62 11.90 -6.96 15.00
C VAL A 62 11.19 -5.86 15.79
N ARG A 63 10.68 -4.81 15.14
CA ARG A 63 9.87 -3.76 15.79
C ARG A 63 8.54 -4.29 16.33
N MET A 64 7.94 -5.28 15.66
CA MET A 64 6.63 -5.84 16.02
C MET A 64 6.72 -7.03 16.99
N LEU A 65 7.90 -7.39 17.52
CA LEU A 65 8.08 -8.54 18.41
C LEU A 65 7.24 -8.46 19.70
N ASP A 66 6.94 -7.27 20.19
CA ASP A 66 6.06 -7.01 21.36
C ASP A 66 4.57 -6.89 21.00
N ARG A 67 4.24 -7.01 19.71
CA ARG A 67 2.88 -6.93 19.18
C ARG A 67 2.56 -8.19 18.35
N PRO A 68 2.44 -9.37 18.99
CA PRO A 68 2.39 -10.66 18.28
C PRO A 68 1.21 -10.78 17.30
N ALA A 69 0.08 -10.15 17.58
CA ALA A 69 -1.06 -10.15 16.67
C ALA A 69 -0.74 -9.40 15.36
N GLU A 70 -0.11 -8.21 15.45
CA GLU A 70 0.28 -7.43 14.27
C GLU A 70 1.38 -8.13 13.49
N LEU A 71 2.38 -8.69 14.18
CA LEU A 71 3.45 -9.47 13.56
C LEU A 71 2.88 -10.67 12.79
N THR A 72 1.92 -11.39 13.38
CA THR A 72 1.27 -12.53 12.71
C THR A 72 0.57 -12.09 11.42
N VAL A 73 -0.21 -11.02 11.44
CA VAL A 73 -0.88 -10.48 10.25
C VAL A 73 0.14 -10.08 9.18
N PHE A 74 1.21 -9.39 9.57
CA PHE A 74 2.28 -8.99 8.66
C PHE A 74 2.96 -10.20 8.00
N LEU A 75 3.34 -11.21 8.79
CA LEU A 75 4.01 -12.42 8.29
C LEU A 75 3.09 -13.26 7.40
N GLN A 76 1.83 -13.40 7.76
CA GLN A 76 0.84 -14.09 6.91
C GLN A 76 0.69 -13.41 5.56
N GLN A 77 0.60 -12.06 5.55
CA GLN A 77 0.53 -11.30 4.30
C GLN A 77 1.80 -11.48 3.47
N LEU A 78 2.96 -11.42 4.11
CA LEU A 78 4.25 -11.62 3.45
C LEU A 78 4.36 -13.04 2.83
N GLY A 79 3.90 -14.07 3.55
CA GLY A 79 3.85 -15.44 3.05
C GLY A 79 2.96 -15.58 1.81
N ARG A 80 1.76 -15.02 1.84
CA ARG A 80 0.85 -14.98 0.68
C ARG A 80 1.50 -14.29 -0.53
N ASP A 81 2.21 -13.19 -0.30
CA ASP A 81 2.87 -12.43 -1.37
C ASP A 81 4.08 -13.15 -1.96
N HIS A 82 4.74 -14.02 -1.22
CA HIS A 82 5.86 -14.83 -1.70
C HIS A 82 5.45 -15.90 -2.73
N ARG A 83 4.17 -16.31 -2.76
CA ARG A 83 3.66 -17.29 -3.72
C ARG A 83 3.89 -16.88 -5.17
N LYS A 84 3.70 -15.62 -5.52
CA LYS A 84 3.87 -15.10 -6.89
C LYS A 84 5.32 -15.18 -7.41
N TYR A 85 6.29 -15.31 -6.51
CA TYR A 85 7.69 -15.52 -6.86
C TYR A 85 8.06 -17.00 -6.99
N GLY A 86 7.13 -17.93 -6.67
CA GLY A 86 7.38 -19.37 -6.71
C GLY A 86 8.08 -19.90 -5.47
N VAL A 87 8.03 -19.16 -4.35
CA VAL A 87 8.59 -19.61 -3.07
C VAL A 87 7.74 -20.76 -2.51
N ARG A 88 8.41 -21.82 -2.02
CA ARG A 88 7.83 -23.01 -1.43
C ARG A 88 8.39 -23.21 -0.03
N SER A 89 7.71 -24.03 0.79
CA SER A 89 8.09 -24.30 2.19
C SER A 89 9.53 -24.86 2.31
N GLU A 90 10.01 -25.64 1.34
CA GLU A 90 11.38 -26.16 1.29
C GLU A 90 12.47 -25.08 1.18
N HIS A 91 12.16 -23.90 0.64
CA HIS A 91 13.13 -22.83 0.45
C HIS A 91 13.49 -22.11 1.75
N TYR A 92 12.60 -22.15 2.77
CA TYR A 92 12.82 -21.43 4.03
C TYR A 92 14.04 -21.95 4.82
N ALA A 93 14.34 -23.24 4.73
CA ALA A 93 15.52 -23.81 5.42
C ALA A 93 16.83 -23.16 4.93
N ALA A 94 17.01 -23.05 3.61
CA ALA A 94 18.19 -22.40 3.02
C ALA A 94 18.27 -20.90 3.36
N VAL A 95 17.13 -20.21 3.35
CA VAL A 95 17.04 -18.79 3.74
C VAL A 95 17.42 -18.59 5.21
N GLY A 96 16.94 -19.45 6.11
CA GLY A 96 17.29 -19.41 7.55
C GLY A 96 18.78 -19.62 7.79
N GLN A 97 19.38 -20.61 7.15
CA GLN A 97 20.82 -20.86 7.26
C GLN A 97 21.65 -19.64 6.81
N ALA A 98 21.31 -19.06 5.65
CA ALA A 98 22.00 -17.88 5.15
C ALA A 98 21.81 -16.66 6.05
N LEU A 99 20.60 -16.48 6.64
CA LEU A 99 20.32 -15.41 7.57
C LEU A 99 21.15 -15.55 8.85
N LEU A 100 21.13 -16.71 9.51
CA LEU A 100 21.87 -16.95 10.76
C LEU A 100 23.38 -16.78 10.55
N ALA A 101 23.94 -17.33 9.47
CA ALA A 101 25.35 -17.15 9.12
C ALA A 101 25.71 -15.68 8.93
N THR A 102 24.82 -14.91 8.29
CA THR A 102 25.02 -13.48 8.08
C THR A 102 24.99 -12.70 9.38
N LEU A 103 23.99 -12.96 10.24
CA LEU A 103 23.86 -12.29 11.54
C LEU A 103 25.09 -12.59 12.44
N ALA A 104 25.51 -13.86 12.49
CA ALA A 104 26.70 -14.26 13.24
C ALA A 104 27.97 -13.54 12.79
N ARG A 105 28.18 -13.43 11.46
CA ARG A 105 29.32 -12.70 10.89
C ARG A 105 29.34 -11.23 11.27
N PHE A 106 28.20 -10.55 11.18
CA PHE A 106 28.12 -9.10 11.46
C PHE A 106 28.16 -8.79 12.95
N ALA A 107 27.66 -9.67 13.82
CA ALA A 107 27.79 -9.53 15.27
C ALA A 107 29.19 -9.86 15.79
N GLY A 108 29.98 -10.64 15.03
CA GLY A 108 31.35 -10.99 15.40
C GLY A 108 31.46 -11.58 16.81
N PRO A 109 32.40 -11.10 17.65
CA PRO A 109 32.61 -11.63 19.00
C PRO A 109 31.40 -11.49 19.94
N GLN A 110 30.42 -10.66 19.61
CA GLN A 110 29.20 -10.49 20.41
C GLN A 110 28.16 -11.57 20.15
N TRP A 111 28.32 -12.37 19.08
CA TRP A 111 27.46 -13.50 18.79
C TRP A 111 27.74 -14.66 19.75
N SER A 112 26.73 -15.10 20.48
CA SER A 112 26.83 -16.22 21.40
C SER A 112 25.84 -17.35 21.02
N PRO A 113 26.02 -18.56 21.58
CA PRO A 113 25.04 -19.64 21.38
C PRO A 113 23.63 -19.28 21.84
N ALA A 114 23.47 -18.31 22.75
CA ALA A 114 22.15 -17.80 23.15
C ALA A 114 21.49 -16.96 22.03
N HIS A 115 22.26 -16.10 21.36
CA HIS A 115 21.77 -15.36 20.20
C HIS A 115 21.37 -16.28 19.06
N GLU A 116 22.21 -17.28 18.75
CA GLU A 116 21.90 -18.27 17.71
C GLU A 116 20.59 -19.01 17.99
N ARG A 117 20.40 -19.50 19.22
CA ARG A 117 19.13 -20.16 19.61
C ARG A 117 17.94 -19.21 19.50
N ALA A 118 18.07 -17.97 19.99
CA ALA A 118 16.99 -16.98 19.94
C ALA A 118 16.53 -16.69 18.51
N TRP A 119 17.48 -16.43 17.62
CA TRP A 119 17.19 -16.17 16.20
C TRP A 119 16.69 -17.41 15.45
N THR A 120 17.19 -18.61 15.78
CA THR A 120 16.71 -19.88 15.20
C THR A 120 15.24 -20.10 15.53
N ILE A 121 14.85 -19.93 16.81
CA ILE A 121 13.45 -20.09 17.23
C ILE A 121 12.57 -19.05 16.52
N ALA A 122 12.97 -17.78 16.55
CA ALA A 122 12.21 -16.70 15.88
C ALA A 122 12.06 -16.95 14.37
N TYR A 123 13.15 -17.35 13.70
CA TYR A 123 13.09 -17.66 12.27
C TYR A 123 12.15 -18.82 11.96
N HIS A 124 12.17 -19.90 12.74
CA HIS A 124 11.25 -21.02 12.55
C HIS A 124 9.79 -20.62 12.71
N GLN A 125 9.49 -19.74 13.68
CA GLN A 125 8.13 -19.20 13.85
C GLN A 125 7.71 -18.33 12.65
N ILE A 126 8.61 -17.47 12.17
CA ILE A 126 8.40 -16.66 10.96
C ILE A 126 8.12 -17.57 9.76
N ALA A 127 8.99 -18.53 9.49
CA ALA A 127 8.88 -19.45 8.36
C ALA A 127 7.57 -20.26 8.42
N ALA A 128 7.22 -20.81 9.58
CA ALA A 128 5.97 -21.56 9.78
C ALA A 128 4.73 -20.69 9.54
N THR A 129 4.72 -19.46 10.06
CA THR A 129 3.60 -18.53 9.86
C THR A 129 3.45 -18.16 8.39
N MET A 130 4.56 -17.87 7.69
CA MET A 130 4.55 -17.50 6.28
C MET A 130 4.13 -18.68 5.39
N SER A 131 4.72 -19.87 5.58
CA SER A 131 4.40 -21.06 4.79
C SER A 131 2.95 -21.52 4.99
N GLY A 132 2.47 -21.57 6.24
CA GLY A 132 1.09 -21.95 6.52
C GLY A 132 0.05 -21.01 5.89
N ALA A 133 0.33 -19.70 5.90
CA ALA A 133 -0.53 -18.72 5.22
C ALA A 133 -0.49 -18.88 3.68
N ALA A 134 0.68 -19.19 3.11
CA ALA A 134 0.83 -19.43 1.68
C ALA A 134 0.09 -20.70 1.24
N GLU A 135 0.17 -21.78 2.00
CA GLU A 135 -0.52 -23.06 1.77
C GLU A 135 -2.03 -22.90 1.86
N THR A 136 -2.51 -22.26 2.93
CA THR A 136 -3.96 -21.98 3.10
C THR A 136 -4.55 -21.15 1.95
N GLU A 137 -3.78 -20.20 1.43
CA GLU A 137 -4.21 -19.39 0.28
C GLU A 137 -4.12 -20.18 -1.05
N ALA A 138 -3.24 -21.18 -1.15
CA ALA A 138 -3.05 -21.97 -2.37
C ALA A 138 -4.31 -22.78 -2.73
N ASP A 139 -5.07 -23.22 -1.74
CA ASP A 139 -6.32 -23.94 -1.93
C ASP A 139 -7.45 -23.05 -2.50
N ARG A 140 -7.30 -21.73 -2.41
CA ARG A 140 -8.37 -20.77 -2.74
C ARG A 140 -8.08 -19.96 -4.00
N THR A 141 -6.82 -19.62 -4.23
CA THR A 141 -6.44 -18.72 -5.32
C THR A 141 -5.14 -19.17 -5.98
N PRO A 142 -4.94 -18.92 -7.27
CA PRO A 142 -3.64 -19.11 -7.93
C PRO A 142 -2.61 -18.14 -7.33
N PRO A 143 -1.30 -18.39 -7.51
CA PRO A 143 -0.25 -17.48 -7.04
C PRO A 143 -0.26 -16.15 -7.79
N PHE A 144 -0.73 -16.13 -9.02
CA PHE A 144 -0.97 -14.97 -9.88
C PHE A 144 -1.94 -15.33 -11.00
N TRP A 145 -2.52 -14.33 -11.64
CA TRP A 145 -3.37 -14.46 -12.81
C TRP A 145 -2.62 -14.02 -14.07
N HIS A 146 -2.80 -14.75 -15.16
CA HIS A 146 -2.46 -14.22 -16.48
C HIS A 146 -3.60 -13.34 -16.95
N ALA A 147 -3.29 -12.20 -17.54
CA ALA A 147 -4.26 -11.26 -18.08
C ALA A 147 -3.78 -10.74 -19.43
N GLU A 148 -4.60 -10.90 -20.46
CA GLU A 148 -4.38 -10.35 -21.78
C GLU A 148 -4.68 -8.84 -21.79
N VAL A 149 -3.82 -8.06 -22.41
CA VAL A 149 -4.09 -6.64 -22.72
C VAL A 149 -5.05 -6.58 -23.91
N VAL A 150 -6.29 -6.22 -23.67
CA VAL A 150 -7.34 -6.09 -24.71
C VAL A 150 -7.56 -4.64 -25.14
N GLY A 151 -6.99 -3.68 -24.41
CA GLY A 151 -6.99 -2.27 -24.76
C GLY A 151 -5.77 -1.56 -24.19
N HIS A 152 -5.19 -0.64 -24.97
CA HIS A 152 -4.06 0.19 -24.57
C HIS A 152 -4.25 1.59 -25.17
N GLU A 153 -4.63 2.53 -24.35
CA GLU A 153 -4.87 3.92 -24.76
C GLU A 153 -3.88 4.87 -24.10
N ARG A 154 -3.12 5.59 -24.88
CA ARG A 154 -2.22 6.63 -24.37
C ARG A 154 -2.99 7.92 -24.10
N ARG A 155 -2.75 8.51 -22.94
CA ARG A 155 -3.31 9.79 -22.49
C ARG A 155 -2.18 10.81 -22.31
N GLY A 156 -1.39 11.02 -23.37
CA GLY A 156 -0.19 11.84 -23.33
C GLY A 156 1.10 11.04 -23.48
N SER A 157 2.24 11.63 -23.12
CA SER A 157 3.56 11.02 -23.30
C SER A 157 3.90 9.97 -22.21
N ASP A 158 3.36 10.16 -21.03
CA ASP A 158 3.76 9.42 -19.82
C ASP A 158 2.62 8.63 -19.14
N LEU A 159 1.40 8.65 -19.71
CA LEU A 159 0.25 7.98 -19.13
C LEU A 159 -0.45 7.08 -20.16
N ALA A 160 -0.84 5.88 -19.73
CA ALA A 160 -1.67 4.96 -20.47
C ALA A 160 -2.80 4.37 -19.61
N VAL A 161 -3.92 4.10 -20.25
CA VAL A 161 -5.04 3.33 -19.72
C VAL A 161 -4.99 1.96 -20.36
N LEU A 162 -4.80 0.92 -19.56
CA LEU A 162 -4.78 -0.47 -20.00
C LEU A 162 -6.08 -1.15 -19.62
N THR A 163 -6.69 -1.84 -20.57
CA THR A 163 -7.81 -2.76 -20.30
C THR A 163 -7.29 -4.18 -20.38
N LEU A 164 -7.50 -4.94 -19.32
CA LEU A 164 -6.98 -6.29 -19.15
C LEU A 164 -8.12 -7.29 -19.03
N ARG A 165 -7.97 -8.44 -19.69
CA ARG A 165 -8.84 -9.61 -19.55
C ARG A 165 -8.11 -10.73 -18.82
N PRO A 166 -8.37 -10.96 -17.53
CA PRO A 166 -7.83 -12.12 -16.82
C PRO A 166 -8.33 -13.43 -17.46
N HIS A 167 -7.44 -14.44 -17.52
CA HIS A 167 -7.79 -15.75 -18.06
C HIS A 167 -8.65 -16.60 -17.12
N ALA A 168 -8.82 -16.17 -15.87
CA ALA A 168 -9.67 -16.79 -14.87
C ALA A 168 -10.35 -15.68 -14.03
N PRO A 169 -11.45 -15.98 -13.32
CA PRO A 169 -12.11 -15.01 -12.45
C PRO A 169 -11.11 -14.33 -11.49
N PHE A 170 -11.12 -13.02 -11.49
CA PHE A 170 -10.21 -12.20 -10.66
C PHE A 170 -11.02 -11.50 -9.56
N PRO A 171 -10.99 -12.03 -8.32
CA PRO A 171 -11.74 -11.44 -7.23
C PRO A 171 -11.05 -10.18 -6.70
N TYR A 172 -11.78 -9.07 -6.64
CA TYR A 172 -11.32 -7.82 -6.03
C TYR A 172 -12.51 -6.97 -5.56
N ARG A 173 -12.23 -6.00 -4.73
CA ARG A 173 -13.19 -4.96 -4.31
C ARG A 173 -12.78 -3.62 -4.93
N ALA A 174 -13.76 -2.80 -5.27
CA ALA A 174 -13.49 -1.44 -5.76
C ALA A 174 -12.58 -0.66 -4.79
N GLY A 175 -11.60 0.02 -5.35
CA GLY A 175 -10.55 0.76 -4.63
C GLY A 175 -9.27 -0.03 -4.34
N GLN A 176 -9.29 -1.36 -4.49
CA GLN A 176 -8.09 -2.20 -4.35
C GLN A 176 -7.12 -2.02 -5.51
N TYR A 177 -5.86 -2.41 -5.27
CA TYR A 177 -4.80 -2.50 -6.26
C TYR A 177 -4.42 -3.96 -6.54
N THR A 178 -3.74 -4.20 -7.64
CA THR A 178 -3.03 -5.44 -7.94
C THR A 178 -1.55 -5.15 -8.18
N THR A 179 -0.69 -6.15 -8.01
CA THR A 179 0.70 -6.05 -8.46
C THR A 179 0.83 -6.61 -9.87
N VAL A 180 1.56 -5.92 -10.73
CA VAL A 180 1.75 -6.29 -12.13
C VAL A 180 3.20 -6.63 -12.40
N GLU A 181 3.41 -7.75 -13.10
CA GLU A 181 4.68 -8.16 -13.72
C GLU A 181 4.51 -8.18 -15.23
N THR A 182 5.47 -7.62 -15.95
CA THR A 182 5.55 -7.67 -17.42
C THR A 182 6.64 -8.66 -17.86
N PRO A 183 6.47 -9.37 -18.98
CA PRO A 183 7.50 -10.26 -19.51
C PRO A 183 8.85 -9.58 -19.78
N ARG A 184 8.87 -8.27 -19.98
CA ARG A 184 10.11 -7.50 -20.14
C ARG A 184 10.96 -7.41 -18.88
N TRP A 185 10.33 -7.47 -17.70
CA TRP A 185 10.98 -7.37 -16.41
C TRP A 185 10.53 -8.50 -15.48
N PRO A 186 10.95 -9.74 -15.72
CA PRO A 186 10.59 -10.88 -14.90
C PRO A 186 10.98 -10.69 -13.43
N ARG A 187 10.13 -11.15 -12.53
CA ARG A 187 10.29 -11.02 -11.05
C ARG A 187 10.21 -9.58 -10.51
N VAL A 188 9.92 -8.59 -11.36
CA VAL A 188 9.75 -7.20 -10.94
C VAL A 188 8.27 -6.84 -10.91
N TRP A 189 7.68 -6.91 -9.73
CA TRP A 189 6.28 -6.59 -9.50
C TRP A 189 6.11 -5.15 -9.01
N ARG A 190 5.10 -4.45 -9.53
CA ARG A 190 4.75 -3.09 -9.09
C ARG A 190 3.24 -2.99 -8.86
N PRO A 191 2.81 -2.28 -7.79
CA PRO A 191 1.40 -2.07 -7.49
C PRO A 191 0.77 -1.06 -8.44
N TYR A 192 -0.45 -1.37 -8.88
CA TYR A 192 -1.32 -0.46 -9.64
C TYR A 192 -2.75 -0.60 -9.16
N SER A 193 -3.38 0.52 -8.84
CA SER A 193 -4.79 0.54 -8.46
C SER A 193 -5.68 0.13 -9.63
N ILE A 194 -6.71 -0.65 -9.35
CA ILE A 194 -7.73 -1.03 -10.33
C ILE A 194 -8.70 0.13 -10.47
N ALA A 195 -8.88 0.63 -11.70
CA ALA A 195 -9.57 1.89 -11.97
C ALA A 195 -11.06 1.74 -12.29
N ASN A 196 -11.61 0.54 -12.16
CA ASN A 196 -13.04 0.26 -12.32
C ASN A 196 -13.58 -0.59 -11.17
N ALA A 197 -14.88 -0.50 -10.91
CA ALA A 197 -15.58 -1.44 -10.04
C ALA A 197 -15.60 -2.85 -10.67
N PRO A 198 -15.79 -3.94 -9.88
CA PRO A 198 -16.02 -5.26 -10.43
C PRO A 198 -17.19 -5.26 -11.43
N ARG A 199 -16.95 -5.81 -12.64
CA ARG A 199 -17.87 -5.80 -13.77
C ARG A 199 -18.23 -7.23 -14.17
N GLN A 200 -19.40 -7.40 -14.81
CA GLN A 200 -19.85 -8.70 -15.31
C GLN A 200 -18.97 -9.24 -16.44
N ASP A 201 -18.35 -8.36 -17.25
CA ASP A 201 -17.42 -8.73 -18.31
C ASP A 201 -16.05 -9.20 -17.81
N GLY A 202 -15.80 -9.08 -16.49
CA GLY A 202 -14.55 -9.46 -15.83
C GLY A 202 -13.32 -8.61 -16.21
N LEU A 203 -13.51 -7.52 -16.97
CA LEU A 203 -12.41 -6.68 -17.41
C LEU A 203 -11.88 -5.81 -16.25
N LEU A 204 -10.57 -5.61 -16.22
CA LEU A 204 -9.88 -4.71 -15.32
C LEU A 204 -9.33 -3.53 -16.11
N THR A 205 -9.37 -2.35 -15.52
CA THR A 205 -8.73 -1.16 -16.07
C THR A 205 -7.62 -0.69 -15.13
N LEU A 206 -6.44 -0.43 -15.67
CA LEU A 206 -5.33 0.18 -14.95
C LEU A 206 -4.99 1.53 -15.57
N GLN A 207 -4.74 2.53 -14.74
CA GLN A 207 -4.25 3.85 -15.16
C GLN A 207 -2.79 3.96 -14.73
N VAL A 208 -1.88 3.87 -15.68
CA VAL A 208 -0.44 3.75 -15.43
C VAL A 208 0.28 5.01 -15.87
N ARG A 209 1.01 5.65 -14.94
CA ARG A 209 1.94 6.72 -15.26
C ARG A 209 3.37 6.20 -15.27
N ALA A 210 4.08 6.44 -16.35
CA ALA A 210 5.51 6.18 -16.44
C ALA A 210 6.26 7.14 -15.52
N VAL A 211 7.13 6.60 -14.66
CA VAL A 211 7.99 7.41 -13.79
C VAL A 211 9.43 7.34 -14.25
N PRO A 212 10.25 8.38 -14.03
CA PRO A 212 11.68 8.34 -14.36
C PRO A 212 12.33 7.08 -13.76
N ALA A 213 13.15 6.38 -14.56
CA ALA A 213 13.81 5.12 -14.19
C ALA A 213 12.89 3.96 -13.75
N GLY A 214 11.58 4.10 -13.89
CA GLY A 214 10.61 3.06 -13.54
C GLY A 214 10.50 1.98 -14.62
N TRP A 215 11.14 0.85 -14.44
CA TRP A 215 11.23 -0.22 -15.45
C TRP A 215 9.86 -0.76 -15.89
N VAL A 216 9.02 -1.12 -14.92
CA VAL A 216 7.69 -1.70 -15.20
C VAL A 216 6.74 -0.63 -15.74
N SER A 217 6.68 0.57 -15.14
CA SER A 217 5.78 1.63 -15.59
C SER A 217 6.08 2.10 -17.00
N ASN A 218 7.38 2.26 -17.35
CA ASN A 218 7.78 2.59 -18.72
C ASN A 218 7.47 1.45 -19.71
N ALA A 219 7.67 0.19 -19.30
CA ALA A 219 7.27 -0.95 -20.14
C ALA A 219 5.78 -0.95 -20.42
N LEU A 220 4.94 -0.75 -19.38
CA LEU A 220 3.48 -0.73 -19.52
C LEU A 220 2.99 0.44 -20.39
N VAL A 221 3.58 1.63 -20.28
CA VAL A 221 3.13 2.81 -21.03
C VAL A 221 3.66 2.82 -22.47
N GLN A 222 4.95 2.47 -22.68
CA GLN A 222 5.62 2.68 -23.97
C GLN A 222 5.70 1.43 -24.83
N HIS A 223 5.74 0.24 -24.23
CA HIS A 223 6.12 -0.97 -24.93
C HIS A 223 5.05 -2.07 -24.93
N THR A 224 4.06 -1.99 -24.06
CA THR A 224 2.94 -2.93 -24.01
C THR A 224 1.98 -2.68 -25.16
N ARG A 225 1.44 -3.76 -25.74
CA ARG A 225 0.50 -3.75 -26.87
C ARG A 225 -0.69 -4.64 -26.58
N VAL A 226 -1.77 -4.42 -27.31
CA VAL A 226 -2.92 -5.35 -27.31
C VAL A 226 -2.45 -6.73 -27.76
N GLY A 227 -2.87 -7.76 -27.04
CA GLY A 227 -2.42 -9.15 -27.18
C GLY A 227 -1.28 -9.57 -26.26
N ASP A 228 -0.57 -8.61 -25.63
CA ASP A 228 0.43 -8.96 -24.61
C ASP A 228 -0.24 -9.59 -23.39
N VAL A 229 0.47 -10.53 -22.73
CA VAL A 229 0.00 -11.15 -21.50
C VAL A 229 0.84 -10.67 -20.31
N LEU A 230 0.18 -10.08 -19.34
CA LEU A 230 0.76 -9.65 -18.07
C LEU A 230 0.43 -10.66 -16.97
N ARG A 231 1.22 -10.64 -15.89
CA ARG A 231 0.86 -11.37 -14.66
C ARG A 231 0.35 -10.40 -13.60
N LEU A 232 -0.76 -10.76 -12.96
CA LEU A 232 -1.40 -9.98 -11.91
C LEU A 232 -1.32 -10.74 -10.59
N GLY A 233 -0.84 -10.10 -9.54
CA GLY A 233 -1.01 -10.59 -8.17
C GLY A 233 -2.46 -10.46 -7.71
N PRO A 234 -2.84 -11.02 -6.56
CA PRO A 234 -4.20 -10.88 -6.04
C PRO A 234 -4.57 -9.41 -5.75
N GLY A 235 -5.86 -9.12 -5.72
CA GLY A 235 -6.38 -7.83 -5.26
C GLY A 235 -5.99 -7.57 -3.81
N ARG A 236 -5.42 -6.39 -3.53
CA ARG A 236 -4.92 -5.96 -2.22
C ARG A 236 -5.34 -4.52 -1.92
N GLY A 237 -5.16 -4.12 -0.67
CA GLY A 237 -5.44 -2.76 -0.21
C GLY A 237 -6.67 -2.67 0.66
N THR A 238 -6.68 -1.62 1.48
CA THR A 238 -7.71 -1.34 2.48
C THR A 238 -8.62 -0.18 2.09
N LEU A 239 -8.30 0.54 1.00
CA LEU A 239 -9.11 1.62 0.47
C LEU A 239 -10.35 1.07 -0.24
N VAL A 240 -11.32 0.59 0.55
CA VAL A 240 -12.54 -0.05 0.06
C VAL A 240 -13.78 0.56 0.73
N LEU A 241 -14.94 0.39 0.11
CA LEU A 241 -16.18 0.87 0.69
C LEU A 241 -16.49 0.13 2.00
N PRO A 242 -16.90 0.86 3.06
CA PRO A 242 -17.36 0.25 4.30
C PRO A 242 -18.65 -0.57 4.07
N GLU A 243 -18.88 -1.56 4.92
CA GLU A 243 -20.09 -2.40 4.84
C GLU A 243 -21.38 -1.58 5.03
N ARG A 244 -21.35 -0.60 5.91
CA ARG A 244 -22.47 0.32 6.10
C ARG A 244 -22.36 1.46 5.09
N PRO A 245 -23.38 1.64 4.23
CA PRO A 245 -23.34 2.69 3.23
C PRO A 245 -23.43 4.08 3.87
N ALA A 246 -22.45 4.91 3.58
CA ALA A 246 -22.52 6.33 3.89
C ALA A 246 -23.55 7.02 2.99
N ARG A 247 -24.21 8.04 3.52
CA ARG A 247 -25.16 8.87 2.74
C ARG A 247 -24.49 10.08 2.11
N ARG A 248 -23.37 10.53 2.67
CA ARG A 248 -22.58 11.68 2.22
C ARG A 248 -21.13 11.25 2.06
N VAL A 249 -20.58 11.41 0.88
CA VAL A 249 -19.24 10.96 0.55
C VAL A 249 -18.47 12.06 -0.14
N VAL A 250 -17.21 12.22 0.24
CA VAL A 250 -16.23 13.04 -0.45
C VAL A 250 -15.12 12.13 -0.98
N CYS A 251 -14.87 12.20 -2.26
CA CYS A 251 -13.76 11.53 -2.92
C CYS A 251 -12.74 12.57 -3.38
N VAL A 252 -11.46 12.35 -3.06
CA VAL A 252 -10.36 13.25 -3.43
C VAL A 252 -9.29 12.47 -4.17
N ALA A 253 -9.01 12.86 -5.40
CA ALA A 253 -8.09 12.17 -6.29
C ALA A 253 -7.00 13.13 -6.81
N GLY A 254 -5.73 12.82 -6.57
CA GLY A 254 -4.58 13.52 -7.13
C GLY A 254 -3.85 12.69 -8.18
N GLY A 255 -3.71 13.17 -9.42
CA GLY A 255 -3.02 12.45 -10.48
C GLY A 255 -3.59 11.04 -10.72
N THR A 256 -2.76 10.00 -10.73
CA THR A 256 -3.22 8.60 -10.90
C THR A 256 -3.91 8.01 -9.67
N GLY A 257 -3.95 8.72 -8.55
CA GLY A 257 -4.88 8.41 -7.46
C GLY A 257 -6.35 8.46 -7.87
N LEU A 258 -6.63 8.98 -9.08
CA LEU A 258 -7.95 8.86 -9.70
C LEU A 258 -8.38 7.40 -9.90
N ALA A 259 -7.46 6.48 -10.15
CA ALA A 259 -7.80 5.08 -10.44
C ALA A 259 -8.65 4.42 -9.32
N PRO A 260 -8.17 4.31 -8.06
CA PRO A 260 -8.96 3.69 -7.01
C PRO A 260 -10.23 4.49 -6.68
N ILE A 261 -10.17 5.82 -6.74
CA ILE A 261 -11.32 6.69 -6.49
C ILE A 261 -12.41 6.49 -7.55
N LYS A 262 -12.06 6.38 -8.83
CA LYS A 262 -13.00 6.10 -9.91
C LYS A 262 -13.72 4.77 -9.69
N ALA A 263 -12.96 3.72 -9.32
CA ALA A 263 -13.55 2.42 -9.00
C ALA A 263 -14.56 2.49 -7.84
N LEU A 264 -14.23 3.24 -6.77
CA LEU A 264 -15.14 3.46 -5.64
C LEU A 264 -16.40 4.21 -6.06
N VAL A 265 -16.26 5.27 -6.85
CA VAL A 265 -17.37 6.07 -7.38
C VAL A 265 -18.29 5.21 -8.25
N GLU A 266 -17.73 4.44 -9.18
CA GLU A 266 -18.50 3.49 -10.02
C GLU A 266 -19.27 2.46 -9.18
N ALA A 267 -18.62 1.88 -8.17
CA ALA A 267 -19.29 0.92 -7.27
C ALA A 267 -20.42 1.57 -6.48
N MET A 268 -20.26 2.79 -5.99
CA MET A 268 -21.31 3.53 -5.27
C MET A 268 -22.51 3.82 -6.17
N ILE A 269 -22.27 4.22 -7.39
CA ILE A 269 -23.34 4.51 -8.38
C ILE A 269 -24.07 3.24 -8.79
N THR A 270 -23.35 2.15 -9.10
CA THR A 270 -23.92 0.87 -9.53
C THR A 270 -24.85 0.27 -8.48
N HIS A 271 -24.54 0.45 -7.19
CA HIS A 271 -25.41 -0.01 -6.10
C HIS A 271 -26.63 0.89 -5.88
N ASN A 272 -26.86 1.87 -6.72
CA ASN A 272 -27.99 2.81 -6.70
C ASN A 272 -28.32 3.35 -5.29
N ARG A 273 -27.30 3.71 -4.54
CA ARG A 273 -27.43 4.22 -3.16
C ARG A 273 -27.92 5.66 -3.19
N PRO A 274 -28.84 6.07 -2.32
CA PRO A 274 -29.27 7.46 -2.18
C PRO A 274 -28.19 8.26 -1.46
N LEU A 275 -27.10 8.58 -2.16
CA LEU A 275 -25.98 9.32 -1.59
C LEU A 275 -25.71 10.62 -2.35
N THR A 276 -25.18 11.62 -1.67
CA THR A 276 -24.58 12.79 -2.28
C THR A 276 -23.06 12.56 -2.32
N LEU A 277 -22.47 12.69 -3.50
CA LEU A 277 -21.08 12.39 -3.76
C LEU A 277 -20.37 13.62 -4.31
N HIS A 278 -19.35 14.12 -3.58
CA HIS A 278 -18.44 15.12 -4.07
C HIS A 278 -17.17 14.44 -4.58
N LEU A 279 -16.78 14.73 -5.81
CA LEU A 279 -15.56 14.20 -6.42
C LEU A 279 -14.63 15.34 -6.79
N PHE A 280 -13.58 15.54 -6.00
CA PHE A 280 -12.50 16.46 -6.29
C PHE A 280 -11.38 15.74 -7.05
N VAL A 281 -11.05 16.24 -8.24
CA VAL A 281 -9.97 15.68 -9.05
C VAL A 281 -8.94 16.77 -9.33
N GLY A 282 -7.72 16.56 -8.82
CA GLY A 282 -6.66 17.54 -8.89
C GLY A 282 -5.52 17.15 -9.81
N ALA A 283 -5.02 18.15 -10.55
CA ALA A 283 -3.82 18.04 -11.35
C ALA A 283 -3.03 19.38 -11.31
N ARG A 284 -1.80 19.37 -11.81
CA ARG A 284 -1.03 20.61 -11.95
C ARG A 284 -1.60 21.49 -13.07
N HIS A 285 -1.90 20.88 -14.21
CA HIS A 285 -2.43 21.57 -15.38
C HIS A 285 -3.69 20.88 -15.88
N GLN A 286 -4.53 21.61 -16.64
CA GLN A 286 -5.75 21.08 -17.23
C GLN A 286 -5.51 19.84 -18.09
N ARG A 287 -4.43 19.80 -18.87
CA ARG A 287 -4.05 18.66 -19.71
C ARG A 287 -3.78 17.38 -18.91
N ASP A 288 -3.45 17.50 -17.61
CA ASP A 288 -3.16 16.36 -16.73
C ASP A 288 -4.43 15.80 -16.09
N LEU A 289 -5.58 16.43 -16.29
CA LEU A 289 -6.91 15.90 -15.93
C LEU A 289 -7.36 14.90 -17.02
N TYR A 290 -6.57 13.87 -17.24
CA TYR A 290 -6.60 12.96 -18.38
C TYR A 290 -7.91 12.15 -18.59
N ASP A 291 -8.77 12.06 -17.59
CA ASP A 291 -10.04 11.30 -17.62
C ASP A 291 -11.26 12.24 -17.42
N LEU A 292 -11.06 13.56 -17.51
CA LEU A 292 -12.07 14.56 -17.15
C LEU A 292 -13.37 14.43 -17.95
N ASP A 293 -13.28 14.12 -19.25
CA ASP A 293 -14.48 14.00 -20.10
C ASP A 293 -15.32 12.75 -19.71
N ALA A 294 -14.66 11.64 -19.37
CA ALA A 294 -15.37 10.45 -18.86
C ALA A 294 -16.02 10.75 -17.50
N LEU A 295 -15.36 11.51 -16.64
CA LEU A 295 -15.93 11.93 -15.36
C LEU A 295 -17.10 12.90 -15.51
N ARG A 296 -17.05 13.81 -16.49
CA ARG A 296 -18.18 14.69 -16.83
C ARG A 296 -19.38 13.91 -17.33
N GLN A 297 -19.16 12.91 -18.18
CA GLN A 297 -20.23 12.00 -18.63
C GLN A 297 -20.84 11.25 -17.47
N LEU A 298 -20.02 10.74 -16.55
CA LEU A 298 -20.47 10.07 -15.34
C LEU A 298 -21.31 11.00 -14.46
N ALA A 299 -20.87 12.24 -14.24
CA ALA A 299 -21.60 13.24 -13.48
C ALA A 299 -22.91 13.65 -14.14
N ALA A 300 -22.96 13.74 -15.48
CA ALA A 300 -24.18 14.00 -16.22
C ALA A 300 -25.20 12.85 -16.10
N ALA A 301 -24.72 11.60 -16.05
CA ALA A 301 -25.57 10.42 -15.85
C ALA A 301 -26.04 10.23 -14.40
N PHE A 302 -25.32 10.79 -13.43
CA PHE A 302 -25.65 10.69 -12.02
C PHE A 302 -25.72 12.08 -11.34
N PRO A 303 -26.89 12.74 -11.31
CA PRO A 303 -27.05 14.14 -10.87
C PRO A 303 -26.64 14.43 -9.40
N ARG A 304 -26.45 13.40 -8.59
CA ARG A 304 -25.96 13.51 -7.21
C ARG A 304 -24.44 13.48 -7.08
N LEU A 305 -23.73 13.30 -8.19
CA LEU A 305 -22.27 13.41 -8.28
C LEU A 305 -21.89 14.86 -8.63
N LEU A 306 -21.33 15.56 -7.66
CA LEU A 306 -20.74 16.88 -7.87
C LEU A 306 -19.26 16.71 -8.20
N LEU A 307 -18.91 16.89 -9.48
CA LEU A 307 -17.53 16.86 -9.97
C LEU A 307 -16.89 18.24 -9.85
N VAL A 308 -15.76 18.30 -9.14
CA VAL A 308 -14.98 19.53 -8.93
C VAL A 308 -13.54 19.32 -9.43
N PRO A 309 -13.24 19.66 -10.69
CA PRO A 309 -11.86 19.69 -11.19
C PRO A 309 -11.07 20.82 -10.55
N VAL A 310 -9.85 20.53 -10.08
CA VAL A 310 -8.95 21.47 -9.40
C VAL A 310 -7.60 21.49 -10.11
N VAL A 311 -7.09 22.68 -10.43
CA VAL A 311 -5.79 22.86 -11.10
C VAL A 311 -4.92 23.78 -10.26
N SER A 312 -3.65 23.37 -10.00
CA SER A 312 -2.77 24.11 -9.08
C SER A 312 -1.85 25.11 -9.78
N ASP A 313 -1.32 24.79 -10.97
CA ASP A 313 -0.15 25.49 -11.55
C ASP A 313 -0.46 26.15 -12.91
N GLU A 314 -1.73 26.32 -13.27
CA GLU A 314 -2.12 26.91 -14.57
C GLU A 314 -2.83 28.25 -14.40
N ILE A 315 -2.21 29.30 -14.92
CA ILE A 315 -2.79 30.65 -14.94
C ILE A 315 -3.91 30.71 -15.98
N GLY A 316 -5.07 31.26 -15.59
CA GLY A 316 -6.23 31.41 -16.48
C GLY A 316 -7.17 30.20 -16.53
N TRP A 317 -6.98 29.21 -15.68
CA TRP A 317 -7.95 28.15 -15.47
C TRP A 317 -9.30 28.73 -14.97
N ALA A 318 -10.38 28.46 -15.71
CA ALA A 318 -11.72 28.99 -15.39
C ALA A 318 -12.44 28.25 -14.25
N GLY A 319 -11.89 27.12 -13.75
CA GLY A 319 -12.43 26.33 -12.66
C GLY A 319 -11.79 26.65 -11.31
N VAL A 320 -11.87 25.70 -10.38
CA VAL A 320 -11.28 25.86 -9.04
C VAL A 320 -9.77 25.77 -9.11
N GLN A 321 -9.08 26.81 -8.64
CA GLN A 321 -7.63 26.90 -8.64
C GLN A 321 -7.07 26.68 -7.23
N GLY A 322 -5.97 25.94 -7.14
CA GLY A 322 -5.25 25.69 -5.89
C GLY A 322 -4.85 24.23 -5.70
N ARG A 323 -4.24 23.93 -4.57
CA ARG A 323 -3.88 22.56 -4.20
C ARG A 323 -5.04 21.87 -3.48
N LEU A 324 -5.28 20.59 -3.80
CA LEU A 324 -6.37 19.81 -3.18
C LEU A 324 -6.41 19.92 -1.64
N PRO A 325 -5.29 19.82 -0.89
CA PRO A 325 -5.31 19.95 0.57
C PRO A 325 -5.73 21.33 1.10
N GLU A 326 -5.72 22.34 0.26
CA GLU A 326 -6.15 23.72 0.58
C GLU A 326 -7.61 23.92 0.15
N VAL A 327 -7.93 23.48 -1.06
CA VAL A 327 -9.24 23.69 -1.69
C VAL A 327 -10.33 22.87 -1.00
N VAL A 328 -10.12 21.57 -0.77
CA VAL A 328 -11.17 20.67 -0.28
C VAL A 328 -11.70 21.08 1.10
N PRO A 329 -10.86 21.37 2.12
CA PRO A 329 -11.35 21.81 3.43
C PRO A 329 -12.10 23.15 3.37
N ALA A 330 -11.75 24.03 2.40
CA ALA A 330 -12.39 25.33 2.25
C ALA A 330 -13.75 25.28 1.55
N GLN A 331 -14.08 24.19 0.85
CA GLN A 331 -15.31 24.05 0.06
C GLN A 331 -16.52 23.57 0.89
N GLY A 332 -16.34 23.16 2.15
CA GLY A 332 -17.46 22.72 2.97
C GLY A 332 -17.10 22.21 4.34
N ASN A 333 -18.13 21.92 5.14
CA ASN A 333 -18.00 21.19 6.39
C ASN A 333 -18.15 19.69 6.10
N TRP A 334 -17.09 18.93 6.34
CA TRP A 334 -17.01 17.51 5.98
C TRP A 334 -17.12 16.55 7.18
N GLN A 335 -17.43 17.03 8.38
CA GLN A 335 -17.45 16.25 9.63
C GLN A 335 -18.39 15.03 9.56
N ASP A 336 -19.50 15.16 8.80
CA ASP A 336 -20.50 14.08 8.63
C ASP A 336 -20.33 13.26 7.36
N HIS A 337 -19.18 13.37 6.68
CA HIS A 337 -18.91 12.66 5.42
C HIS A 337 -17.92 11.52 5.62
N GLU A 338 -18.10 10.44 4.85
CA GLU A 338 -17.04 9.48 4.59
C GLU A 338 -16.11 10.05 3.52
N ILE A 339 -14.83 10.10 3.79
CA ILE A 339 -13.87 10.75 2.91
C ILE A 339 -12.85 9.74 2.42
N PHE A 340 -12.73 9.61 1.10
CA PHE A 340 -11.77 8.75 0.43
C PHE A 340 -10.71 9.60 -0.27
N VAL A 341 -9.44 9.38 0.06
CA VAL A 341 -8.32 10.17 -0.46
C VAL A 341 -7.29 9.26 -1.11
N ALA A 342 -6.93 9.55 -2.36
CA ALA A 342 -5.87 8.84 -3.06
C ALA A 342 -5.04 9.80 -3.93
N GLY A 343 -3.73 9.54 -4.00
CA GLY A 343 -2.79 10.37 -4.76
C GLY A 343 -1.36 10.27 -4.24
N PRO A 344 -0.49 11.21 -4.56
CA PRO A 344 0.85 11.28 -4.01
C PRO A 344 0.83 11.36 -2.47
N ASP A 345 1.70 10.62 -1.80
CA ASP A 345 1.70 10.48 -0.34
C ASP A 345 1.72 11.83 0.40
N ALA A 346 2.55 12.76 -0.04
CA ALA A 346 2.60 14.11 0.55
C ALA A 346 1.26 14.86 0.46
N MET A 347 0.52 14.67 -0.65
CA MET A 347 -0.83 15.24 -0.79
C MET A 347 -1.82 14.56 0.16
N VAL A 348 -1.78 13.23 0.24
CA VAL A 348 -2.68 12.44 1.09
C VAL A 348 -2.46 12.81 2.56
N ILE A 349 -1.22 12.81 3.03
CA ILE A 349 -0.86 13.19 4.41
C ILE A 349 -1.36 14.60 4.73
N SER A 350 -1.02 15.59 3.90
CA SER A 350 -1.47 16.97 4.13
C SER A 350 -2.99 17.11 4.11
N MET A 351 -3.71 16.36 3.27
CA MET A 351 -5.17 16.34 3.20
C MET A 351 -5.77 15.78 4.50
N VAL A 352 -5.31 14.60 4.91
CA VAL A 352 -5.79 13.91 6.13
C VAL A 352 -5.59 14.78 7.36
N GLU A 353 -4.39 15.36 7.53
CA GLU A 353 -4.09 16.27 8.64
C GLU A 353 -5.01 17.50 8.68
N ARG A 354 -5.27 18.11 7.52
CA ARG A 354 -6.13 19.30 7.44
C ARG A 354 -7.59 18.97 7.72
N LEU A 355 -8.10 17.87 7.18
CA LEU A 355 -9.46 17.41 7.42
C LEU A 355 -9.67 17.02 8.89
N HIS A 356 -8.71 16.31 9.48
CA HIS A 356 -8.77 15.96 10.90
C HIS A 356 -8.74 17.19 11.81
N ARG A 357 -7.86 18.17 11.53
CA ARG A 357 -7.88 19.48 12.23
C ARG A 357 -9.19 20.26 12.01
N GLY A 358 -9.86 20.06 10.90
CA GLY A 358 -11.20 20.59 10.60
C GLY A 358 -12.34 19.83 11.30
N GLY A 359 -12.03 18.84 12.15
CA GLY A 359 -13.01 18.10 12.96
C GLY A 359 -13.59 16.85 12.28
N VAL A 360 -13.00 16.38 11.17
CA VAL A 360 -13.40 15.09 10.57
C VAL A 360 -12.85 13.95 11.44
N PRO A 361 -13.71 13.03 11.92
CA PRO A 361 -13.27 11.88 12.69
C PRO A 361 -12.33 10.96 11.90
N ALA A 362 -11.32 10.38 12.58
CA ALA A 362 -10.31 9.55 11.93
C ALA A 362 -10.91 8.27 11.30
N ASP A 363 -11.94 7.71 11.87
CA ASP A 363 -12.66 6.52 11.38
C ASP A 363 -13.47 6.78 10.10
N ARG A 364 -13.65 8.06 9.72
CA ARG A 364 -14.27 8.48 8.46
C ARG A 364 -13.28 8.86 7.37
N LEU A 365 -11.98 8.81 7.67
CA LEU A 365 -10.91 9.12 6.73
C LEU A 365 -10.33 7.81 6.17
N HIS A 366 -10.61 7.54 4.91
CA HIS A 366 -10.16 6.35 4.19
C HIS A 366 -9.07 6.73 3.20
N TYR A 367 -7.89 6.21 3.40
CA TYR A 367 -6.73 6.44 2.53
C TYR A 367 -5.74 5.28 2.61
N GLU A 368 -4.89 5.20 1.63
CA GLU A 368 -3.78 4.27 1.59
C GLU A 368 -2.54 5.01 1.09
N LEU A 369 -1.42 4.83 1.77
CA LEU A 369 -0.14 5.39 1.38
C LEU A 369 0.69 4.35 0.66
N SER A 370 1.55 4.79 -0.27
CA SER A 370 2.50 3.88 -0.89
C SER A 370 3.41 3.31 0.20
N THR A 371 3.55 1.99 0.23
CA THR A 371 4.35 1.27 1.25
C THR A 371 5.84 1.54 1.06
N THR A 372 6.30 2.75 1.38
CA THR A 372 7.70 3.03 1.66
C THR A 372 7.94 3.00 3.16
N PRO A 373 9.09 2.52 3.64
CA PRO A 373 9.41 2.44 5.07
C PRO A 373 9.29 3.79 5.81
N GLU A 374 9.62 4.88 5.14
CA GLU A 374 9.52 6.25 5.67
C GLU A 374 8.08 6.67 5.96
N VAL A 375 7.11 6.13 5.20
CA VAL A 375 5.69 6.42 5.34
C VAL A 375 5.06 5.66 6.50
N LEU A 376 5.55 4.45 6.82
CA LEU A 376 5.09 3.69 7.98
C LEU A 376 5.40 4.38 9.31
N ASP A 377 6.53 5.10 9.42
CA ASP A 377 6.86 5.87 10.63
C ASP A 377 5.96 7.10 10.81
N ILE A 378 5.57 7.76 9.72
CA ILE A 378 4.68 8.93 9.76
C ILE A 378 3.25 8.52 10.16
N THR A 379 2.75 7.40 9.62
CA THR A 379 1.42 6.87 9.97
C THR A 379 1.34 6.39 11.42
N SER A 380 2.38 5.79 11.96
CA SER A 380 2.44 5.40 13.37
C SER A 380 2.34 6.63 14.29
N GLY A 381 3.03 7.72 13.96
CA GLY A 381 2.94 8.98 14.72
C GLY A 381 1.57 9.66 14.64
N LEU A 382 0.86 9.57 13.52
CA LEU A 382 -0.49 10.13 13.38
C LEU A 382 -1.54 9.34 14.18
N LEU A 383 -1.37 8.01 14.30
CA LEU A 383 -2.27 7.16 15.08
C LEU A 383 -2.02 7.23 16.59
N GLU A 384 -0.78 7.49 17.03
CA GLU A 384 -0.45 7.64 18.45
C GLU A 384 -0.99 8.94 19.07
N HIS A 385 -1.32 9.96 18.27
CA HIS A 385 -1.94 11.20 18.75
C HIS A 385 -3.47 11.17 18.84
N THR A 386 -4.10 10.01 18.67
CA THR A 386 -5.57 9.84 18.73
C THR A 386 -6.09 9.28 20.07
N GLU A 387 -5.29 9.26 21.13
CA GLU A 387 -5.89 9.04 22.47
C GLU A 387 -6.84 10.19 22.85
N PRO A 388 -8.10 9.89 23.22
CA PRO A 388 -9.00 10.92 23.68
C PRO A 388 -8.46 11.53 25.00
N PRO A 389 -8.64 12.83 25.24
CA PRO A 389 -8.18 13.47 26.46
C PRO A 389 -8.81 12.78 27.67
N LYS A 390 -7.99 12.33 28.61
CA LYS A 390 -8.47 11.74 29.88
C LYS A 390 -9.41 12.72 30.55
N PRO A 391 -10.56 12.27 31.07
CA PRO A 391 -11.49 13.14 31.78
C PRO A 391 -10.77 13.75 33.00
N GLY A 392 -10.72 15.06 33.03
CA GLY A 392 -10.05 15.82 34.07
C GLY A 392 -10.58 15.45 35.47
N SER A 393 -9.68 15.07 36.35
CA SER A 393 -9.93 15.01 37.78
C SER A 393 -10.25 16.42 38.30
N GLY A 394 -11.53 16.72 38.37
CA GLY A 394 -12.03 17.94 39.05
C GLY A 394 -11.64 17.91 40.51
N ARG A 395 -10.76 18.78 40.95
CA ARG A 395 -10.58 19.11 42.32
C ARG A 395 -11.80 19.94 42.79
N PRO A 396 -12.44 19.64 43.92
CA PRO A 396 -13.46 20.51 44.50
C PRO A 396 -12.77 21.75 45.05
N ALA A 397 -13.26 22.92 44.64
CA ALA A 397 -12.91 24.19 45.24
C ALA A 397 -13.61 24.29 46.60
N THR A 398 -12.86 24.22 47.70
CA THR A 398 -13.32 24.65 49.01
C THR A 398 -13.24 26.18 49.05
N GLY A 399 -14.37 26.81 48.95
CA GLY A 399 -14.54 28.23 49.24
C GLY A 399 -14.57 28.44 50.75
N ASP A 400 -13.68 29.30 51.22
CA ASP A 400 -13.73 29.86 52.59
C ASP A 400 -14.32 31.25 52.49
N ILE A 401 -15.51 31.38 53.09
CA ILE A 401 -16.23 32.65 53.27
C ILE A 401 -16.00 33.07 54.72
N THR A 402 -15.34 34.18 54.95
CA THR A 402 -15.44 34.93 56.21
C THR A 402 -15.64 36.41 55.91
N PRO A 403 -16.52 37.09 56.67
CA PRO A 403 -16.99 38.43 56.37
C PRO A 403 -16.21 39.52 57.15
N ARG A 404 -15.97 40.63 56.48
CA ARG A 404 -16.09 41.97 57.03
C ARG A 404 -16.12 43.03 55.92
#